data_2539870d9f9bfe02d69cbc0baa64b01b
#
_entry.id   2539870d9f9bfe02d69cbc0baa64b01b
#
_cell.length_a   1.000
_cell.length_b   1.000
_cell.length_c   1.000
_cell.angle_alpha   90.00
_cell.angle_beta   90.00
_cell.angle_gamma   90.00
#
_symmetry.space_group_name_H-M   'P 1'
#
loop_
_entity.id
_entity.type
_entity.pdbx_description
1 polymer ?
#
loop_
_entity_poly.entity_id
_entity_poly.type
_entity_poly.pdbx_seq_one_letter_code
_entity_poly.pdbx_strand_id
1 'polypeptide(L)' 'EIIWDEKAHSELEKLEKIIARRIFKKVSELKESPYSKDVIKLKGEEGFRLRVGDYRVILTIEKDKISILKVGHRKNIYDR' A
#
# COMPACT_ATOMS: atom_id res chain seq x y z
N GLU A 1 7.86 6.10 10.15
CA GLU A 1 6.52 5.93 10.71
C GLU A 1 5.52 5.58 9.62
N ILE A 2 4.69 4.59 9.88
CA ILE A 2 3.68 4.17 8.90
C ILE A 2 2.31 4.49 9.46
N ILE A 3 1.54 5.24 8.68
CA ILE A 3 0.20 5.65 9.09
C ILE A 3 -0.80 5.09 8.12
N TRP A 4 -1.80 4.37 8.63
CA TRP A 4 -2.87 3.83 7.80
C TRP A 4 -4.03 4.80 7.78
N ASP A 5 -4.35 5.28 6.61
CA ASP A 5 -5.50 6.14 6.46
C ASP A 5 -6.74 5.31 6.80
N GLU A 6 -7.77 5.97 7.30
CA GLU A 6 -8.97 5.29 7.73
C GLU A 6 -9.57 4.43 6.62
N LYS A 7 -9.60 4.97 5.42
CA LYS A 7 -10.13 4.24 4.27
C LYS A 7 -9.30 2.99 3.98
N ALA A 8 -7.99 3.11 3.99
CA ALA A 8 -7.11 1.98 3.70
C ALA A 8 -7.26 0.91 4.77
N HIS A 9 -7.37 1.31 6.02
CA HIS A 9 -7.54 0.37 7.11
C HIS A 9 -8.85 -0.39 6.95
N SER A 10 -9.89 0.31 6.59
CA SER A 10 -11.19 -0.31 6.37
C SER A 10 -11.15 -1.29 5.22
N GLU A 11 -10.45 -0.93 4.14
CA GLU A 11 -10.33 -1.81 2.99
C GLU A 11 -9.55 -3.07 3.36
N LEU A 12 -8.52 -2.92 4.16
CA LEU A 12 -7.72 -4.06 4.59
C LEU A 12 -8.56 -5.03 5.43
N GLU A 13 -9.39 -4.49 6.29
CA GLU A 13 -10.21 -5.33 7.16
C GLU A 13 -11.26 -6.14 6.42
N LYS A 14 -11.60 -5.75 5.23
CA LYS A 14 -12.59 -6.48 4.45
C LYS A 14 -12.00 -7.65 3.68
N LEU A 15 -10.69 -7.80 3.69
CA LEU A 15 -10.05 -8.88 2.95
C LEU A 15 -9.94 -10.13 3.81
N GLU A 16 -9.73 -11.27 3.15
CA GLU A 16 -9.50 -12.50 3.87
C GLU A 16 -8.29 -12.32 4.77
N LYS A 17 -8.31 -12.96 5.90
CA LYS A 17 -7.25 -12.79 6.89
C LYS A 17 -5.86 -13.08 6.35
N ILE A 18 -5.73 -14.12 5.57
CA ILE A 18 -4.42 -14.47 5.02
C ILE A 18 -3.89 -13.36 4.11
N ILE A 19 -4.77 -12.80 3.30
CA ILE A 19 -4.40 -11.73 2.39
C ILE A 19 -4.07 -10.47 3.17
N ALA A 20 -4.92 -10.14 4.15
CA ALA A 20 -4.70 -8.96 4.96
C ALA A 20 -3.37 -9.02 5.71
N ARG A 21 -3.03 -10.18 6.24
CA ARG A 21 -1.77 -10.34 6.94
C ARG A 21 -0.58 -10.18 6.01
N ARG A 22 -0.69 -10.73 4.79
CA ARG A 22 0.37 -10.60 3.82
C ARG A 22 0.60 -9.14 3.44
N ILE A 23 -0.49 -8.42 3.24
CA ILE A 23 -0.38 -7.01 2.91
C ILE A 23 0.21 -6.23 4.06
N PHE A 24 -0.27 -6.48 5.27
CA PHE A 24 0.22 -5.78 6.44
C PHE A 24 1.72 -6.02 6.64
N LYS A 25 2.14 -7.26 6.47
CA LYS A 25 3.54 -7.59 6.61
C LYS A 25 4.40 -6.86 5.58
N LYS A 26 3.94 -6.86 4.34
CA LYS A 26 4.68 -6.22 3.26
C LYS A 26 4.76 -4.71 3.50
N VAL A 27 3.68 -4.11 3.97
CA VAL A 27 3.68 -2.68 4.29
C VAL A 27 4.65 -2.40 5.43
N SER A 28 4.66 -3.26 6.45
CA SER A 28 5.54 -3.06 7.59
C SER A 28 7.01 -3.09 7.20
N GLU A 29 7.34 -3.85 6.16
CA GLU A 29 8.72 -3.92 5.69
C GLU A 29 9.19 -2.61 5.08
N LEU A 30 8.26 -1.74 4.73
CA LEU A 30 8.63 -0.45 4.15
C LEU A 30 9.40 0.43 5.13
N LYS A 31 9.32 0.14 6.42
CA LYS A 31 10.07 0.90 7.39
C LYS A 31 11.56 0.78 7.09
N GLU A 32 11.96 -0.42 6.62
CA GLU A 32 13.38 -0.65 6.39
C GLU A 32 13.74 -0.45 4.93
N SER A 33 12.82 -0.67 4.02
CA SER A 33 13.10 -0.56 2.60
C SER A 33 11.95 0.10 1.88
N PRO A 34 11.80 1.41 2.04
CA PRO A 34 10.65 2.11 1.43
C PRO A 34 10.68 2.14 -0.09
N TYR A 35 11.85 1.93 -0.68
CA TYR A 35 11.94 1.98 -2.13
C TYR A 35 12.35 0.65 -2.73
N SER A 36 11.72 -0.43 -2.26
CA SER A 36 12.04 -1.76 -2.78
C SER A 36 11.53 -1.88 -4.22
N LYS A 37 11.91 -2.97 -4.87
CA LYS A 37 11.51 -3.18 -6.27
C LYS A 37 9.99 -3.31 -6.47
N ASP A 38 9.26 -3.60 -5.42
CA ASP A 38 7.81 -3.73 -5.53
C ASP A 38 7.10 -2.40 -5.35
N VAL A 39 7.84 -1.33 -5.11
CA VAL A 39 7.28 0.00 -4.94
C VAL A 39 7.54 0.78 -6.22
N ILE A 40 6.49 1.19 -6.88
CA ILE A 40 6.60 1.88 -8.16
C ILE A 40 5.93 3.24 -8.06
N LYS A 41 6.59 4.25 -8.58
CA LYS A 41 6.02 5.59 -8.55
C LYS A 41 4.83 5.69 -9.49
N LEU A 42 3.78 6.36 -9.04
CA LEU A 42 2.59 6.52 -9.86
C LEU A 42 2.84 7.53 -10.95
N LYS A 43 2.29 7.25 -12.14
CA LYS A 43 2.45 8.14 -13.23
C LYS A 43 1.53 9.30 -13.08
N GLY A 44 2.02 10.49 -13.24
CA GLY A 44 1.18 11.68 -13.27
C GLY A 44 0.55 12.06 -11.93
N GLU A 45 0.92 11.37 -10.85
CA GLU A 45 0.38 11.67 -9.54
C GLU A 45 1.45 11.51 -8.50
N GLU A 46 1.24 12.15 -7.37
CA GLU A 46 2.15 11.95 -6.28
C GLU A 46 1.81 10.63 -5.65
N GLY A 47 2.80 9.91 -5.21
CA GLY A 47 2.55 8.67 -4.51
C GLY A 47 3.17 7.49 -5.21
N PHE A 48 2.99 6.35 -4.58
CA PHE A 48 3.60 5.12 -5.01
C PHE A 48 2.60 3.97 -4.92
N ARG A 49 2.89 2.90 -5.62
CA ARG A 49 2.08 1.71 -5.59
C ARG A 49 2.95 0.55 -5.15
N LEU A 50 2.53 -0.16 -4.11
CA LEU A 50 3.23 -1.34 -3.64
C LEU A 50 2.50 -2.57 -4.15
N ARG A 51 3.22 -3.48 -4.78
CA ARG A 51 2.63 -4.71 -5.27
C ARG A 51 2.72 -5.79 -4.21
N VAL A 52 1.60 -6.42 -3.90
CA VAL A 52 1.56 -7.54 -2.97
C VAL A 52 0.70 -8.62 -3.62
N GLY A 53 1.33 -9.51 -4.38
CA GLY A 53 0.61 -10.52 -5.14
C GLY A 53 -0.37 -9.87 -6.11
N ASP A 54 -1.62 -10.22 -6.01
CA ASP A 54 -2.65 -9.64 -6.87
C ASP A 54 -3.25 -8.37 -6.28
N TYR A 55 -2.69 -7.89 -5.17
CA TYR A 55 -3.21 -6.71 -4.52
C TYR A 55 -2.25 -5.54 -4.66
N ARG A 56 -2.79 -4.35 -4.52
CA ARG A 56 -2.00 -3.14 -4.65
C ARG A 56 -2.30 -2.23 -3.48
N VAL A 57 -1.28 -1.53 -3.04
CA VAL A 57 -1.40 -0.58 -1.94
C VAL A 57 -0.92 0.77 -2.46
N ILE A 58 -1.75 1.79 -2.32
CA ILE A 58 -1.39 3.14 -2.74
C ILE A 58 -0.91 3.89 -1.51
N LEU A 59 0.22 4.52 -1.63
CA LEU A 59 0.84 5.18 -0.48
C LEU A 59 1.63 6.41 -0.89
N THR A 60 1.95 7.24 0.09
CA THR A 60 2.87 8.35 -0.13
C THR A 60 4.04 8.14 0.81
N ILE A 61 5.21 8.58 0.37
CA ILE A 61 6.43 8.49 1.17
C ILE A 61 6.95 9.91 1.39
N GLU A 62 6.94 10.33 2.63
CA GLU A 62 7.47 11.63 3.00
C GLU A 62 8.66 11.41 3.90
N LYS A 63 9.31 12.47 4.29
CA LYS A 63 10.54 12.37 5.00
C LYS A 63 10.53 11.38 6.14
N ASP A 64 9.59 11.50 7.04
CA ASP A 64 9.54 10.63 8.18
C ASP A 64 8.28 9.81 8.24
N LYS A 65 7.52 9.78 7.17
CA LYS A 65 6.19 9.23 7.24
C LYS A 65 5.79 8.54 5.95
N ILE A 66 5.21 7.37 6.09
CA ILE A 66 4.62 6.65 4.96
C ILE A 66 3.13 6.57 5.25
N SER A 67 2.32 7.13 4.38
CA SER A 67 0.87 7.12 4.57
C SER A 67 0.24 6.12 3.61
N ILE A 68 -0.53 5.18 4.14
CA ILE A 68 -1.19 4.16 3.33
C ILE A 68 -2.59 4.66 3.04
N LEU A 69 -2.86 4.89 1.76
CA LEU A 69 -4.09 5.55 1.35
C LEU A 69 -5.18 4.63 0.82
N LYS A 70 -4.78 3.52 0.21
CA LYS A 70 -5.75 2.67 -0.44
C LYS A 70 -5.23 1.27 -0.57
N VAL A 71 -6.10 0.28 -0.44
CA VAL A 71 -5.74 -1.12 -0.62
C VAL A 71 -6.81 -1.78 -1.47
N GLY A 72 -6.43 -2.57 -2.45
CA GLY A 72 -7.42 -3.27 -3.26
C GLY A 72 -6.80 -4.23 -4.23
N HIS A 73 -7.65 -5.03 -4.85
CA HIS A 73 -7.22 -5.99 -5.87
C HIS A 73 -6.77 -5.20 -7.10
N ARG A 74 -5.75 -5.71 -7.78
CA ARG A 74 -5.19 -5.01 -8.94
C ARG A 74 -6.22 -4.66 -10.01
N LYS A 75 -7.30 -5.41 -10.08
CA LYS A 75 -8.33 -5.13 -11.06
C LYS A 75 -9.19 -3.92 -10.69
N ASN A 76 -9.20 -3.57 -9.41
CA ASN A 76 -10.07 -2.51 -8.94
C ASN A 76 -9.36 -1.27 -8.44
N ILE A 77 -8.05 -1.34 -8.31
CA ILE A 77 -7.30 -0.29 -7.66
C ILE A 77 -6.84 0.78 -8.62
N TYR A 78 -7.03 0.69 -9.90
CA TYR A 78 -6.49 1.47 -10.83
C TYR A 78 -7.01 2.63 -10.94
N ASP A 79 -6.63 3.43 -10.88
CA ASP A 79 -6.96 4.37 -10.93
C ASP A 79 -7.16 4.93 -11.96
N ARG A 80 -7.32 5.22 -12.43
CA ARG A 80 -7.55 5.85 -13.17
C ARG A 80 -7.24 6.05 -13.54
#